data_38e3905ec17395336d52f1d3bf0a28f1
#
_entry.id   38e3905ec17395336d52f1d3bf0a28f1
#
_cell.length_a   1.000
_cell.length_b   1.000
_cell.length_c   1.000
_cell.angle_alpha   90.00
_cell.angle_beta   90.00
_cell.angle_gamma   90.00
#
_symmetry.space_group_name_H-M   'P 1'
#
loop_
_entity.id
_entity.type
_entity.pdbx_description
1 polymer ?
#
loop_
_entity_poly.entity_id
_entity_poly.type
_entity_poly.pdbx_seq_one_letter_code
_entity_poly.pdbx_strand_id
1 'polypeptide(L)'
;DLPWRRAECSTWGVMVSEFMLQQTPVKRVLPVWEEWMRRWPTPKDLAAEESAEAVRAWGRLGYPRRAQRLHAAAQAIVLEHHGDVPGTYEQLLALPGVGSYTAAAITSFAFGRRATVIDTNIRRVHARAISGKGLPNKSLNAAETRLAEALMPTDEQASCLWNAATMELGALVCTAKSPTCNICPIRHLCAWVAAGKPEAEYTPQGQSWHGTDRQLRGAMMAVLREAHHP
;
A
#
# COMPACT_ATOMS: atom_id res chain seq x y z
N ASP A 1 11.40 -11.77 -3.14
CA ASP A 1 10.17 -12.32 -3.69
C ASP A 1 9.08 -12.26 -2.61
N LEU A 2 8.00 -11.50 -2.85
CA LEU A 2 6.94 -11.29 -1.87
C LEU A 2 5.78 -12.25 -2.15
N PRO A 3 5.22 -12.97 -1.14
CA PRO A 3 4.20 -13.99 -1.38
C PRO A 3 2.93 -13.41 -2.04
N TRP A 4 2.54 -12.19 -1.73
CA TRP A 4 1.40 -11.50 -2.37
C TRP A 4 1.66 -10.99 -3.79
N ARG A 5 2.87 -11.20 -4.34
CA ARG A 5 3.23 -10.92 -5.75
C ARG A 5 3.36 -12.18 -6.59
N ARG A 6 3.20 -13.35 -5.99
CA ARG A 6 3.22 -14.63 -6.71
C ARG A 6 1.90 -14.87 -7.41
N ALA A 7 1.97 -15.58 -8.53
CA ALA A 7 0.79 -15.89 -9.34
C ALA A 7 -0.26 -16.73 -8.60
N GLU A 8 0.19 -17.52 -7.61
CA GLU A 8 -0.66 -18.38 -6.80
C GLU A 8 -1.41 -17.64 -5.67
N CYS A 9 -1.03 -16.37 -5.42
CA CYS A 9 -1.69 -15.59 -4.37
C CYS A 9 -3.12 -15.25 -4.78
N SER A 10 -4.08 -15.55 -3.89
CA SER A 10 -5.47 -15.20 -4.13
C SER A 10 -5.68 -13.68 -4.17
N THR A 11 -6.75 -13.24 -4.83
CA THR A 11 -7.17 -11.83 -4.85
C THR A 11 -7.39 -11.27 -3.43
N TRP A 12 -7.89 -12.13 -2.52
CA TRP A 12 -8.01 -11.82 -1.11
C TRP A 12 -6.65 -11.61 -0.44
N GLY A 13 -5.68 -12.48 -0.69
CA GLY A 13 -4.33 -12.34 -0.15
C GLY A 13 -3.65 -11.04 -0.59
N VAL A 14 -3.82 -10.65 -1.85
CA VAL A 14 -3.35 -9.34 -2.35
C VAL A 14 -4.06 -8.21 -1.62
N MET A 15 -5.39 -8.25 -1.49
CA MET A 15 -6.16 -7.23 -0.77
C MET A 15 -5.70 -7.07 0.69
N VAL A 16 -5.52 -8.17 1.42
CA VAL A 16 -5.00 -8.16 2.80
C VAL A 16 -3.63 -7.49 2.85
N SER A 17 -2.73 -7.81 1.92
CA SER A 17 -1.41 -7.20 1.87
C SER A 17 -1.48 -5.68 1.66
N GLU A 18 -2.36 -5.19 0.77
CA GLU A 18 -2.51 -3.77 0.49
C GLU A 18 -3.06 -3.00 1.71
N PHE A 19 -3.93 -3.60 2.51
CA PHE A 19 -4.34 -3.02 3.79
C PHE A 19 -3.21 -2.98 4.82
N MET A 20 -2.41 -4.03 4.90
CA MET A 20 -1.31 -4.14 5.86
C MET A 20 -0.13 -3.23 5.49
N LEU A 21 0.15 -3.05 4.21
CA LEU A 21 1.27 -2.24 3.71
C LEU A 21 1.05 -0.73 3.82
N GLN A 22 -0.18 -0.27 4.07
CA GLN A 22 -0.43 1.15 4.31
C GLN A 22 0.46 1.67 5.45
N GLN A 23 1.47 2.48 5.13
CA GLN A 23 2.42 3.07 6.10
C GLN A 23 3.16 2.05 7.01
N THR A 24 3.22 0.79 6.62
CA THR A 24 3.91 -0.26 7.37
C THR A 24 4.95 -0.95 6.48
N PRO A 25 6.22 -1.04 6.93
CA PRO A 25 7.26 -1.70 6.14
C PRO A 25 6.99 -3.19 5.92
N VAL A 26 7.33 -3.70 4.74
CA VAL A 26 7.20 -5.10 4.32
C VAL A 26 7.70 -6.09 5.37
N LYS A 27 8.88 -5.85 5.94
CA LYS A 27 9.48 -6.73 6.98
C LYS A 27 8.57 -6.96 8.19
N ARG A 28 7.72 -5.99 8.52
CA ARG A 28 6.76 -6.12 9.63
C ARG A 28 5.45 -6.76 9.18
N VAL A 29 5.07 -6.56 7.91
CA VAL A 29 3.83 -7.09 7.35
C VAL A 29 3.93 -8.58 7.09
N LEU A 30 5.05 -9.03 6.51
CA LEU A 30 5.19 -10.41 6.03
C LEU A 30 4.77 -11.49 7.05
N PRO A 31 5.30 -11.53 8.28
CA PRO A 31 4.93 -12.59 9.23
C PRO A 31 3.46 -12.51 9.68
N VAL A 32 2.88 -11.30 9.74
CA VAL A 32 1.47 -11.12 10.11
C VAL A 32 0.56 -11.52 8.96
N TRP A 33 0.93 -11.21 7.72
CA TRP A 33 0.19 -11.61 6.54
C TRP A 33 0.15 -13.15 6.38
N GLU A 34 1.28 -13.83 6.58
CA GLU A 34 1.35 -15.30 6.55
C GLU A 34 0.42 -15.94 7.58
N GLU A 35 0.40 -15.42 8.81
CA GLU A 35 -0.49 -15.87 9.87
C GLU A 35 -1.97 -15.60 9.52
N TRP A 36 -2.28 -14.43 8.94
CA TRP A 36 -3.62 -14.10 8.52
C TRP A 36 -4.11 -15.02 7.39
N MET A 37 -3.28 -15.33 6.40
CA MET A 37 -3.63 -16.24 5.31
C MET A 37 -3.81 -17.68 5.78
N ARG A 38 -3.10 -18.07 6.82
CA ARG A 38 -3.28 -19.37 7.46
C ARG A 38 -4.61 -19.45 8.25
N ARG A 39 -4.98 -18.39 8.98
CA ARG A 39 -6.20 -18.32 9.79
C ARG A 39 -7.44 -18.04 8.95
N TRP A 40 -7.34 -17.13 8.03
CA TRP A 40 -8.45 -16.59 7.24
C TRP A 40 -8.09 -16.53 5.75
N PRO A 41 -8.02 -17.69 5.07
CA PRO A 41 -7.62 -17.77 3.67
C PRO A 41 -8.64 -17.15 2.70
N THR A 42 -9.87 -16.90 3.15
CA THR A 42 -10.94 -16.27 2.35
C THR A 42 -11.62 -15.12 3.10
N PRO A 43 -12.35 -14.23 2.41
CA PRO A 43 -13.16 -13.20 3.06
C PRO A 43 -14.21 -13.79 4.03
N LYS A 44 -14.76 -14.96 3.71
CA LYS A 44 -15.76 -15.64 4.55
C LYS A 44 -15.20 -16.02 5.93
N ASP A 45 -13.96 -16.50 5.97
CA ASP A 45 -13.32 -16.91 7.21
C ASP A 45 -13.12 -15.71 8.13
N LEU A 46 -12.66 -14.57 7.61
CA LEU A 46 -12.51 -13.35 8.41
C LEU A 46 -13.85 -12.75 8.80
N ALA A 47 -14.85 -12.77 7.90
CA ALA A 47 -16.17 -12.20 8.16
C ALA A 47 -16.94 -12.96 9.25
N ALA A 48 -16.64 -14.24 9.45
CA ALA A 48 -17.24 -15.09 10.48
C ALA A 48 -16.67 -14.85 11.88
N GLU A 49 -15.51 -14.19 11.97
CA GLU A 49 -14.85 -13.89 13.24
C GLU A 49 -15.39 -12.61 13.87
N GLU A 50 -15.12 -12.45 15.14
CA GLU A 50 -15.34 -11.15 15.80
C GLU A 50 -14.31 -10.13 15.35
N SER A 51 -14.72 -8.87 15.19
CA SER A 51 -13.82 -7.77 14.82
C SER A 51 -12.65 -7.61 15.80
N ALA A 52 -12.85 -7.99 17.08
CA ALA A 52 -11.81 -7.99 18.10
C ALA A 52 -10.65 -8.95 17.76
N GLU A 53 -10.96 -10.13 17.20
CA GLU A 53 -9.94 -11.10 16.78
C GLU A 53 -9.07 -10.58 15.64
N ALA A 54 -9.68 -9.91 14.66
CA ALA A 54 -8.93 -9.22 13.61
C ALA A 54 -7.96 -8.18 14.20
N VAL A 55 -8.39 -7.41 15.20
CA VAL A 55 -7.53 -6.41 15.88
C VAL A 55 -6.43 -7.09 16.71
N ARG A 56 -6.70 -8.21 17.37
CA ARG A 56 -5.67 -8.98 18.09
C ARG A 56 -4.61 -9.52 17.14
N ALA A 57 -5.03 -10.19 16.08
CA ALA A 57 -4.14 -10.76 15.07
C ALA A 57 -3.37 -9.69 14.26
N TRP A 58 -3.89 -8.45 14.17
CA TRP A 58 -3.16 -7.33 13.57
C TRP A 58 -1.86 -6.99 14.31
N GLY A 59 -1.79 -7.32 15.57
CA GLY A 59 -0.59 -7.20 16.37
C GLY A 59 -0.02 -5.78 16.38
N ARG A 60 1.28 -5.68 16.13
CA ARG A 60 2.02 -4.40 16.19
C ARG A 60 2.15 -3.69 14.85
N LEU A 61 1.31 -3.98 13.84
CA LEU A 61 1.37 -3.27 12.55
C LEU A 61 1.05 -1.77 12.67
N GLY A 62 0.37 -1.37 13.75
CA GLY A 62 -0.08 0.00 13.97
C GLY A 62 -1.40 0.31 13.25
N TYR A 63 -2.03 1.44 13.63
CA TYR A 63 -3.31 1.87 13.07
C TYR A 63 -4.38 0.76 13.08
N PRO A 64 -4.80 0.26 14.26
CA PRO A 64 -5.66 -0.93 14.38
C PRO A 64 -7.02 -0.80 13.71
N ARG A 65 -7.48 0.43 13.44
CA ARG A 65 -8.69 0.67 12.62
C ARG A 65 -8.60 0.07 11.22
N ARG A 66 -7.40 -0.19 10.70
CA ARG A 66 -7.25 -0.89 9.41
C ARG A 66 -7.72 -2.35 9.49
N ALA A 67 -7.45 -3.03 10.62
CA ALA A 67 -7.98 -4.37 10.85
C ALA A 67 -9.51 -4.37 10.90
N GLN A 68 -10.10 -3.43 11.62
CA GLN A 68 -11.57 -3.28 11.68
C GLN A 68 -12.17 -2.99 10.30
N ARG A 69 -11.54 -2.13 9.51
CA ARG A 69 -11.97 -1.82 8.14
C ARG A 69 -11.84 -3.01 7.20
N LEU A 70 -10.76 -3.79 7.31
CA LEU A 70 -10.58 -5.00 6.52
C LEU A 70 -11.61 -6.06 6.90
N HIS A 71 -11.93 -6.20 8.20
CA HIS A 71 -13.00 -7.07 8.67
C HIS A 71 -14.37 -6.64 8.11
N ALA A 72 -14.70 -5.33 8.20
CA ALA A 72 -15.93 -4.80 7.60
C ALA A 72 -15.98 -4.97 6.08
N ALA A 73 -14.83 -4.83 5.39
CA ALA A 73 -14.73 -5.12 3.95
C ALA A 73 -14.99 -6.59 3.66
N ALA A 74 -14.47 -7.51 4.49
CA ALA A 74 -14.75 -8.94 4.34
C ALA A 74 -16.25 -9.26 4.50
N GLN A 75 -16.93 -8.64 5.46
CA GLN A 75 -18.37 -8.76 5.64
C GLN A 75 -19.15 -8.23 4.43
N ALA A 76 -18.78 -7.07 3.89
CA ALA A 76 -19.39 -6.50 2.69
C ALA A 76 -19.15 -7.41 1.47
N ILE A 77 -17.96 -7.97 1.31
CA ILE A 77 -17.65 -8.93 0.23
C ILE A 77 -18.53 -10.18 0.32
N VAL A 78 -18.74 -10.70 1.52
CA VAL A 78 -19.62 -11.88 1.71
C VAL A 78 -21.08 -11.54 1.38
N LEU A 79 -21.55 -10.38 1.84
CA LEU A 79 -22.95 -9.97 1.72
C LEU A 79 -23.31 -9.55 0.28
N GLU A 80 -22.43 -8.77 -0.36
CA GLU A 80 -22.74 -8.06 -1.61
C GLU A 80 -22.07 -8.68 -2.84
N HIS A 81 -21.00 -9.49 -2.63
CA HIS A 81 -20.19 -10.06 -3.70
C HIS A 81 -19.99 -11.59 -3.58
N HIS A 82 -20.93 -12.27 -2.92
CA HIS A 82 -20.94 -13.74 -2.80
C HIS A 82 -19.67 -14.37 -2.18
N GLY A 83 -18.86 -13.57 -1.50
CA GLY A 83 -17.60 -13.98 -0.86
C GLY A 83 -16.37 -13.86 -1.75
N ASP A 84 -16.51 -13.34 -2.96
CA ASP A 84 -15.39 -13.07 -3.86
C ASP A 84 -15.01 -11.58 -3.87
N VAL A 85 -13.73 -11.28 -3.84
CA VAL A 85 -13.25 -9.89 -3.94
C VAL A 85 -13.70 -9.31 -5.28
N PRO A 86 -14.42 -8.16 -5.31
CA PRO A 86 -14.92 -7.61 -6.56
C PRO A 86 -13.79 -7.14 -7.47
N GLY A 87 -13.97 -7.31 -8.79
CA GLY A 87 -12.92 -7.12 -9.77
C GLY A 87 -12.90 -5.74 -10.45
N THR A 88 -13.80 -4.81 -10.11
CA THR A 88 -13.79 -3.46 -10.72
C THR A 88 -13.35 -2.42 -9.70
N TYR A 89 -12.71 -1.36 -10.21
CA TYR A 89 -12.24 -0.25 -9.38
C TYR A 89 -13.37 0.38 -8.56
N GLU A 90 -14.54 0.57 -9.16
CA GLU A 90 -15.71 1.20 -8.54
C GLU A 90 -16.27 0.33 -7.40
N GLN A 91 -16.40 -0.96 -7.62
CA GLN A 91 -16.85 -1.90 -6.59
C GLN A 91 -15.85 -2.00 -5.44
N LEU A 92 -14.54 -2.02 -5.75
CA LEU A 92 -13.50 -2.00 -4.72
C LEU A 92 -13.53 -0.71 -3.90
N LEU A 93 -13.71 0.44 -4.57
CA LEU A 93 -13.78 1.75 -3.90
C LEU A 93 -14.98 1.88 -2.95
N ALA A 94 -16.07 1.14 -3.21
CA ALA A 94 -17.25 1.10 -2.35
C ALA A 94 -17.03 0.31 -1.05
N LEU A 95 -16.01 -0.56 -0.99
CA LEU A 95 -15.75 -1.38 0.19
C LEU A 95 -15.22 -0.55 1.38
N PRO A 96 -15.59 -0.89 2.61
CA PRO A 96 -15.11 -0.23 3.82
C PRO A 96 -13.57 -0.17 3.89
N GLY A 97 -13.03 1.03 4.02
CA GLY A 97 -11.58 1.25 4.19
C GLY A 97 -10.74 1.18 2.93
N VAL A 98 -11.36 0.96 1.78
CA VAL A 98 -10.71 1.02 0.47
C VAL A 98 -10.78 2.45 -0.05
N GLY A 99 -9.62 3.08 -0.21
CA GLY A 99 -9.47 4.37 -0.88
C GLY A 99 -8.99 4.20 -2.33
N SER A 100 -8.87 5.31 -3.04
CA SER A 100 -8.46 5.33 -4.46
C SER A 100 -7.16 4.57 -4.73
N TYR A 101 -6.14 4.76 -3.88
CA TYR A 101 -4.90 3.99 -3.97
C TYR A 101 -5.15 2.47 -3.85
N THR A 102 -5.85 2.06 -2.79
CA THR A 102 -6.06 0.63 -2.50
C THR A 102 -6.91 -0.03 -3.59
N ALA A 103 -7.96 0.66 -4.08
CA ALA A 103 -8.77 0.18 -5.21
C ALA A 103 -7.91 -0.01 -6.47
N ALA A 104 -7.09 0.98 -6.84
CA ALA A 104 -6.20 0.88 -7.99
C ALA A 104 -5.15 -0.23 -7.84
N ALA A 105 -4.55 -0.37 -6.64
CA ALA A 105 -3.56 -1.39 -6.36
C ALA A 105 -4.15 -2.80 -6.46
N ILE A 106 -5.34 -3.04 -5.89
CA ILE A 106 -6.03 -4.33 -6.01
C ILE A 106 -6.42 -4.59 -7.46
N THR A 107 -6.99 -3.61 -8.18
CA THR A 107 -7.34 -3.75 -9.61
C THR A 107 -6.11 -4.16 -10.43
N SER A 108 -4.97 -3.53 -10.18
CA SER A 108 -3.74 -3.81 -10.91
C SER A 108 -3.10 -5.14 -10.48
N PHE A 109 -2.89 -5.34 -9.19
CA PHE A 109 -2.04 -6.44 -8.69
C PHE A 109 -2.77 -7.75 -8.45
N ALA A 110 -4.09 -7.69 -8.16
CA ALA A 110 -4.89 -8.90 -7.95
C ALA A 110 -5.62 -9.36 -9.22
N PHE A 111 -6.01 -8.42 -10.07
CA PHE A 111 -6.82 -8.72 -11.26
C PHE A 111 -6.07 -8.54 -12.59
N GLY A 112 -4.84 -8.04 -12.56
CA GLY A 112 -4.06 -7.82 -13.77
C GLY A 112 -4.65 -6.77 -14.72
N ARG A 113 -5.51 -5.87 -14.21
CA ARG A 113 -6.21 -4.87 -15.01
C ARG A 113 -5.51 -3.52 -14.94
N ARG A 114 -5.67 -2.74 -16.00
CA ARG A 114 -5.11 -1.40 -16.06
C ARG A 114 -5.76 -0.48 -15.03
N ALA A 115 -4.96 0.00 -14.08
CA ALA A 115 -5.35 1.01 -13.09
C ALA A 115 -4.14 1.85 -12.70
N THR A 116 -4.31 3.17 -12.53
CA THR A 116 -3.21 4.07 -12.19
C THR A 116 -2.93 4.04 -10.69
N VAL A 117 -1.89 3.32 -10.30
CA VAL A 117 -1.46 3.23 -8.90
C VAL A 117 -0.56 4.41 -8.57
N ILE A 118 -0.91 5.19 -7.54
CA ILE A 118 -0.16 6.38 -7.15
C ILE A 118 0.15 6.33 -5.65
N ASP A 119 1.34 5.79 -5.32
CA ASP A 119 1.87 5.82 -3.95
C ASP A 119 2.99 6.85 -3.80
N THR A 120 3.54 6.96 -2.61
CA THR A 120 4.64 7.89 -2.33
C THR A 120 5.93 7.53 -3.05
N ASN A 121 6.16 6.27 -3.40
CA ASN A 121 7.34 5.81 -4.14
C ASN A 121 7.22 6.20 -5.61
N ILE A 122 6.08 5.87 -6.22
CA ILE A 122 5.77 6.21 -7.62
C ILE A 122 5.81 7.73 -7.81
N ARG A 123 5.15 8.50 -6.93
CA ARG A 123 5.18 9.97 -6.98
C ARG A 123 6.60 10.51 -6.94
N ARG A 124 7.46 9.96 -6.08
CA ARG A 124 8.87 10.39 -5.98
C ARG A 124 9.67 10.05 -7.22
N VAL A 125 9.47 8.87 -7.81
CA VAL A 125 10.10 8.49 -9.08
C VAL A 125 9.68 9.46 -10.19
N HIS A 126 8.38 9.72 -10.35
CA HIS A 126 7.87 10.66 -11.34
C HIS A 126 8.39 12.08 -11.13
N ALA A 127 8.41 12.57 -9.87
CA ALA A 127 8.95 13.89 -9.56
C ALA A 127 10.41 14.02 -9.99
N ARG A 128 11.25 13.02 -9.69
CA ARG A 128 12.66 13.04 -10.04
C ARG A 128 12.92 12.76 -11.51
N ALA A 129 12.38 11.67 -12.02
CA ALA A 129 12.71 11.21 -13.38
C ALA A 129 12.13 12.13 -14.46
N ILE A 130 10.92 12.63 -14.25
CA ILE A 130 10.19 13.39 -15.28
C ILE A 130 10.18 14.90 -14.97
N SER A 131 9.83 15.28 -13.72
CA SER A 131 9.65 16.69 -13.38
C SER A 131 10.95 17.38 -12.93
N GLY A 132 12.06 16.67 -12.75
CA GLY A 132 13.34 17.23 -12.31
C GLY A 132 13.37 17.74 -10.86
N LYS A 133 12.36 17.38 -10.05
CA LYS A 133 12.22 17.82 -8.65
C LYS A 133 12.73 16.77 -7.67
N GLY A 134 13.38 17.18 -6.59
CA GLY A 134 13.92 16.27 -5.56
C GLY A 134 12.83 15.47 -4.83
N LEU A 135 11.65 16.06 -4.63
CA LEU A 135 10.48 15.45 -3.99
C LEU A 135 9.19 15.80 -4.74
N PRO A 136 8.14 14.96 -4.64
CA PRO A 136 6.80 15.31 -5.10
C PRO A 136 6.19 16.41 -4.21
N ASN A 137 5.06 16.97 -4.57
CA ASN A 137 4.34 17.91 -3.72
C ASN A 137 3.98 17.30 -2.36
N LYS A 138 3.72 18.12 -1.33
CA LYS A 138 3.37 17.64 0.01
C LYS A 138 2.13 16.73 0.00
N SER A 139 1.15 17.04 -0.86
CA SER A 139 -0.05 16.25 -1.08
C SER A 139 -0.19 15.90 -2.55
N LEU A 140 -0.81 14.77 -2.87
CA LEU A 140 -1.18 14.42 -4.24
C LEU A 140 -2.09 15.50 -4.81
N ASN A 141 -1.82 15.92 -6.02
CA ASN A 141 -2.61 16.91 -6.73
C ASN A 141 -2.96 16.45 -8.16
N ALA A 142 -3.87 17.19 -8.81
CA ALA A 142 -4.35 16.86 -10.15
C ALA A 142 -3.24 16.81 -11.22
N ALA A 143 -2.18 17.59 -11.09
CA ALA A 143 -1.06 17.55 -12.04
C ALA A 143 -0.24 16.26 -11.92
N GLU A 144 0.02 15.80 -10.70
CA GLU A 144 0.70 14.52 -10.47
C GLU A 144 -0.17 13.33 -10.90
N THR A 145 -1.49 13.42 -10.70
CA THR A 145 -2.43 12.39 -11.18
C THR A 145 -2.41 12.30 -12.71
N ARG A 146 -2.56 13.43 -13.40
CA ARG A 146 -2.48 13.47 -14.88
C ARG A 146 -1.14 12.97 -15.41
N LEU A 147 -0.03 13.31 -14.72
CA LEU A 147 1.28 12.82 -15.13
C LEU A 147 1.35 11.28 -15.00
N ALA A 148 0.88 10.73 -13.88
CA ALA A 148 0.87 9.28 -13.67
C ALA A 148 0.01 8.56 -14.72
N GLU A 149 -1.16 9.11 -15.04
CA GLU A 149 -2.04 8.59 -16.11
C GLU A 149 -1.39 8.65 -17.48
N ALA A 150 -0.74 9.76 -17.82
CA ALA A 150 -0.06 9.95 -19.11
C ALA A 150 1.15 9.02 -19.30
N LEU A 151 1.82 8.62 -18.22
CA LEU A 151 2.95 7.68 -18.24
C LEU A 151 2.52 6.22 -18.25
N MET A 152 1.24 5.94 -17.98
CA MET A 152 0.72 4.58 -17.88
C MET A 152 0.58 3.93 -19.24
N PRO A 153 1.18 2.74 -19.48
CA PRO A 153 0.93 1.96 -20.69
C PRO A 153 -0.55 1.67 -20.90
N THR A 154 -0.96 1.59 -22.19
CA THR A 154 -2.34 1.26 -22.56
C THR A 154 -2.66 -0.21 -22.42
N ASP A 155 -1.67 -1.08 -22.64
CA ASP A 155 -1.79 -2.52 -22.44
C ASP A 155 -1.89 -2.87 -20.95
N GLU A 156 -2.79 -3.79 -20.57
CA GLU A 156 -3.06 -4.15 -19.18
C GLU A 156 -1.86 -4.77 -18.51
N GLN A 157 -1.22 -5.75 -19.14
CA GLN A 157 -0.06 -6.45 -18.58
C GLN A 157 1.13 -5.48 -18.41
N ALA A 158 1.41 -4.67 -19.42
CA ALA A 158 2.44 -3.65 -19.35
C ALA A 158 2.14 -2.61 -18.26
N SER A 159 0.86 -2.23 -18.07
CA SER A 159 0.46 -1.27 -17.03
C SER A 159 0.67 -1.84 -15.61
N CYS A 160 0.35 -3.11 -15.39
CA CYS A 160 0.59 -3.78 -14.11
C CYS A 160 2.10 -3.89 -13.80
N LEU A 161 2.89 -4.25 -14.80
CA LEU A 161 4.35 -4.30 -14.69
C LEU A 161 4.94 -2.91 -14.42
N TRP A 162 4.43 -1.87 -15.10
CA TRP A 162 4.81 -0.47 -14.88
C TRP A 162 4.57 -0.03 -13.44
N ASN A 163 3.38 -0.29 -12.89
CA ASN A 163 3.05 0.03 -11.51
C ASN A 163 4.01 -0.66 -10.53
N ALA A 164 4.22 -1.97 -10.70
CA ALA A 164 5.09 -2.75 -9.85
C ALA A 164 6.55 -2.27 -9.94
N ALA A 165 7.10 -2.13 -11.14
CA ALA A 165 8.49 -1.73 -11.38
C ALA A 165 8.77 -0.31 -10.87
N THR A 166 7.84 0.63 -11.10
CA THR A 166 8.02 2.02 -10.65
C THR A 166 7.95 2.13 -9.13
N MET A 167 7.02 1.39 -8.49
CA MET A 167 6.91 1.31 -7.03
C MET A 167 8.18 0.72 -6.42
N GLU A 168 8.68 -0.38 -6.97
CA GLU A 168 9.88 -1.08 -6.51
C GLU A 168 11.15 -0.23 -6.72
N LEU A 169 11.28 0.42 -7.87
CA LEU A 169 12.35 1.38 -8.13
C LEU A 169 12.38 2.49 -7.07
N GLY A 170 11.21 3.00 -6.70
CA GLY A 170 11.08 4.01 -5.66
C GLY A 170 11.43 3.48 -4.27
N ALA A 171 11.05 2.25 -3.97
CA ALA A 171 11.30 1.62 -2.66
C ALA A 171 12.77 1.23 -2.45
N LEU A 172 13.43 0.69 -3.48
CA LEU A 172 14.75 0.07 -3.36
C LEU A 172 15.91 0.95 -3.86
N VAL A 173 15.71 1.73 -4.91
CA VAL A 173 16.76 2.49 -5.59
C VAL A 173 16.56 4.00 -5.42
N CYS A 174 15.41 4.52 -5.85
CA CYS A 174 15.08 5.94 -5.79
C CYS A 174 14.51 6.32 -4.42
N THR A 175 15.21 5.97 -3.33
CA THR A 175 14.76 6.20 -1.97
C THR A 175 14.66 7.69 -1.61
N ALA A 176 13.91 8.02 -0.56
CA ALA A 176 13.64 9.42 -0.21
C ALA A 176 14.90 10.17 0.22
N LYS A 177 15.71 9.56 1.10
CA LYS A 177 16.88 10.22 1.70
C LYS A 177 18.18 9.96 0.95
N SER A 178 18.43 8.72 0.53
CA SER A 178 19.72 8.30 -0.02
C SER A 178 19.50 7.44 -1.28
N PRO A 179 19.12 8.05 -2.42
CA PRO A 179 18.92 7.31 -3.65
C PRO A 179 20.24 6.81 -4.22
N THR A 180 20.27 5.54 -4.64
CA THR A 180 21.45 4.90 -5.25
C THR A 180 21.44 5.10 -6.76
N CYS A 181 21.61 6.35 -7.21
CA CYS A 181 21.50 6.72 -8.62
C CYS A 181 22.55 6.06 -9.52
N ASN A 182 23.67 5.58 -8.97
CA ASN A 182 24.73 4.89 -9.71
C ASN A 182 24.28 3.53 -10.29
N ILE A 183 23.32 2.86 -9.63
CA ILE A 183 22.75 1.58 -10.08
C ILE A 183 21.34 1.74 -10.68
N CYS A 184 20.83 2.97 -10.80
CA CYS A 184 19.49 3.21 -11.29
C CYS A 184 19.38 2.92 -12.80
N PRO A 185 18.50 2.01 -13.24
CA PRO A 185 18.39 1.62 -14.65
C PRO A 185 17.93 2.77 -15.57
N ILE A 186 17.20 3.76 -15.02
CA ILE A 186 16.71 4.93 -15.77
C ILE A 186 17.53 6.19 -15.50
N ARG A 187 18.74 6.09 -14.95
CA ARG A 187 19.58 7.25 -14.62
C ARG A 187 19.80 8.19 -15.79
N HIS A 188 20.03 7.64 -16.97
CA HIS A 188 20.31 8.40 -18.19
C HIS A 188 19.09 9.20 -18.71
N LEU A 189 17.89 8.85 -18.28
CA LEU A 189 16.63 9.53 -18.61
C LEU A 189 16.16 10.47 -17.48
N CYS A 190 16.86 10.49 -16.34
CA CYS A 190 16.38 11.15 -15.14
C CYS A 190 16.63 12.67 -15.19
N ALA A 191 15.57 13.47 -15.32
CA ALA A 191 15.63 14.93 -15.35
C ALA A 191 16.27 15.54 -14.10
N TRP A 192 16.02 14.97 -12.91
CA TRP A 192 16.62 15.44 -11.66
C TRP A 192 18.15 15.24 -11.65
N VAL A 193 18.63 14.11 -12.17
CA VAL A 193 20.09 13.87 -12.29
C VAL A 193 20.70 14.79 -13.33
N ALA A 194 20.04 14.98 -14.47
CA ALA A 194 20.49 15.89 -15.54
C ALA A 194 20.59 17.35 -15.04
N ALA A 195 19.69 17.76 -14.15
CA ALA A 195 19.69 19.08 -13.52
C ALA A 195 20.68 19.22 -12.35
N GLY A 196 21.57 18.24 -12.11
CA GLY A 196 22.53 18.29 -11.02
C GLY A 196 21.96 17.99 -9.64
N LYS A 197 20.80 17.34 -9.57
CA LYS A 197 20.11 16.93 -8.34
C LYS A 197 19.72 18.11 -7.42
N PRO A 198 18.94 19.09 -7.91
CA PRO A 198 18.52 20.21 -7.10
C PRO A 198 17.87 19.76 -5.79
N GLU A 199 18.09 20.53 -4.73
CA GLU A 199 17.48 20.28 -3.43
C GLU A 199 15.95 20.33 -3.50
N ALA A 200 15.32 19.60 -2.59
CA ALA A 200 13.86 19.62 -2.51
C ALA A 200 13.36 20.91 -1.87
N GLU A 201 12.24 21.44 -2.35
CA GLU A 201 11.60 22.65 -1.84
C GLU A 201 11.17 22.55 -0.36
N TYR A 202 11.13 21.33 0.20
CA TYR A 202 10.77 21.08 1.59
C TYR A 202 11.44 19.81 2.13
N THR A 203 11.59 19.74 3.45
CA THR A 203 12.05 18.52 4.14
C THR A 203 10.86 17.82 4.79
N PRO A 204 10.60 16.53 4.47
CA PRO A 204 9.55 15.76 5.14
C PRO A 204 9.84 15.66 6.63
N GLN A 205 8.91 16.08 7.47
CA GLN A 205 9.01 15.91 8.91
C GLN A 205 8.49 14.56 9.32
N GLY A 206 9.30 13.77 10.02
CA GLY A 206 8.88 12.53 10.66
C GLY A 206 7.94 12.82 11.84
N GLN A 207 7.01 11.91 12.10
CA GLN A 207 6.17 12.02 13.29
C GLN A 207 6.98 11.59 14.52
N SER A 208 6.99 12.41 15.57
CA SER A 208 7.59 12.03 16.85
C SER A 208 6.85 10.85 17.47
N TRP A 209 7.57 10.05 18.24
CA TRP A 209 7.02 8.88 18.94
C TRP A 209 7.08 9.04 20.46
N HIS A 210 8.24 9.43 20.97
CA HIS A 210 8.48 9.53 22.41
C HIS A 210 7.68 10.69 23.04
N GLY A 211 6.99 10.43 24.15
CA GLY A 211 6.23 11.42 24.90
C GLY A 211 4.91 11.84 24.22
N THR A 212 4.43 11.10 23.22
CA THR A 212 3.20 11.45 22.50
C THR A 212 2.01 10.57 22.89
N ASP A 213 0.79 11.07 22.71
CA ASP A 213 -0.46 10.28 22.82
C ASP A 213 -0.43 9.00 21.96
N ARG A 214 0.34 9.01 20.88
CA ARG A 214 0.53 7.87 20.00
C ARG A 214 1.26 6.74 20.72
N GLN A 215 2.28 7.05 21.53
CA GLN A 215 3.00 6.08 22.36
C GLN A 215 2.06 5.54 23.45
N LEU A 216 1.33 6.41 24.14
CA LEU A 216 0.38 6.02 25.17
C LEU A 216 -0.71 5.09 24.63
N ARG A 217 -1.36 5.48 23.52
CA ARG A 217 -2.36 4.63 22.85
C ARG A 217 -1.78 3.29 22.40
N GLY A 218 -0.52 3.26 21.98
CA GLY A 218 0.18 2.03 21.64
C GLY A 218 0.35 1.09 22.83
N ALA A 219 0.71 1.62 24.00
CA ALA A 219 0.82 0.87 25.23
C ALA A 219 -0.54 0.34 25.71
N MET A 220 -1.57 1.18 25.73
CA MET A 220 -2.94 0.76 26.07
C MET A 220 -3.45 -0.37 25.15
N MET A 221 -3.23 -0.25 23.84
CA MET A 221 -3.60 -1.29 22.89
C MET A 221 -2.82 -2.59 23.08
N ALA A 222 -1.59 -2.55 23.58
CA ALA A 222 -0.84 -3.76 23.89
C ALA A 222 -1.50 -4.52 25.03
N VAL A 223 -1.86 -3.83 26.12
CA VAL A 223 -2.56 -4.43 27.28
C VAL A 223 -3.92 -5.01 26.87
N LEU A 224 -4.71 -4.24 26.10
CA LEU A 224 -6.05 -4.69 25.68
C LEU A 224 -6.02 -5.93 24.76
N ARG A 225 -4.94 -6.13 24.01
CA ARG A 225 -4.79 -7.34 23.18
C ARG A 225 -4.50 -8.59 23.99
N GLU A 226 -3.85 -8.44 25.12
CA GLU A 226 -3.51 -9.52 26.04
C GLU A 226 -4.66 -9.83 27.01
N ALA A 227 -5.62 -8.92 27.18
CA ALA A 227 -6.79 -9.15 28.00
C ALA A 227 -7.67 -10.24 27.34
N HIS A 228 -7.77 -11.37 28.00
CA HIS A 228 -8.76 -12.37 27.70
C HIS A 228 -10.10 -11.91 28.28
N HIS A 229 -11.16 -11.99 27.49
CA HIS A 229 -12.51 -11.86 28.04
C HIS A 229 -12.75 -13.03 29.01
N PRO A 230 -13.36 -12.76 30.18
CA PRO A 230 -13.79 -13.81 31.07
C PRO A 230 -14.84 -14.72 30.43
#